data_53516babd47e85c8cfff41037f447b2c
#
_entry.id   53516babd47e85c8cfff41037f447b2c
#
_cell.length_a   1.000
_cell.length_b   1.000
_cell.length_c   1.000
_cell.angle_alpha   90.00
_cell.angle_beta   90.00
_cell.angle_gamma   90.00
#
_symmetry.space_group_name_H-M   'P 1'
#
loop_
_entity.id
_entity.type
_entity.pdbx_description
1 polymer ?
#
loop_
_entity_poly.entity_id
_entity_poly.type
_entity_poly.pdbx_seq_one_letter_code
_entity_poly.pdbx_strand_id
1 'polypeptide(L)'
;MSRFPWIALALTLALTACSGPAPNARGEAEEGHEAEEQGEHEELPQQTTIEAQTAQSAGIRAARVGPGQIADEQEVQGLLTPVEGRIALVTARFPGPVRAVRVGVGDQVKAGQVLATVESNLSLTTYSVTAPISGVVMARTASVGTSAAEGAPLFEIADLSTLWVDLHIFGRDAGHIEAGVPVTVSRLSDSVSEQATLERVLAGTATASHSSFVCVFL
;
A
#
# COMPACT_ATOMS: atom_id res chain seq x y z
N MET A 1 20.73 -35.69 31.64
CA MET A 1 20.45 -37.08 31.36
C MET A 1 18.95 -37.24 31.23
N SER A 2 18.41 -37.24 30.04
CA SER A 2 17.10 -37.81 29.70
C SER A 2 17.02 -37.91 28.20
N ARG A 3 17.04 -39.14 27.71
CA ARG A 3 17.00 -39.54 26.29
C ARG A 3 15.53 -39.74 25.92
N PHE A 4 15.06 -39.13 24.83
CA PHE A 4 13.80 -39.50 24.20
C PHE A 4 14.07 -40.19 22.86
N PRO A 5 13.40 -41.33 22.58
CA PRO A 5 13.65 -42.13 21.38
C PRO A 5 12.85 -41.65 20.18
N TRP A 6 13.46 -41.77 19.01
CA TRP A 6 12.85 -41.61 17.70
C TRP A 6 11.82 -42.72 17.43
N ILE A 7 10.61 -42.32 17.07
CA ILE A 7 9.64 -43.23 16.48
C ILE A 7 9.57 -42.86 15.00
N ALA A 8 10.15 -43.69 14.16
CA ALA A 8 10.01 -43.70 12.73
C ALA A 8 8.66 -44.32 12.35
N LEU A 9 7.76 -43.53 11.77
CA LEU A 9 6.53 -44.02 11.16
C LEU A 9 6.69 -44.01 9.64
N ALA A 10 6.93 -45.23 9.09
CA ALA A 10 6.93 -45.46 7.64
C ALA A 10 5.48 -45.56 7.14
N LEU A 11 5.06 -44.65 6.29
CA LEU A 11 3.79 -44.69 5.60
C LEU A 11 4.03 -45.12 4.14
N THR A 12 3.71 -46.35 3.82
CA THR A 12 3.73 -46.93 2.48
C THR A 12 2.53 -46.46 1.69
N LEU A 13 2.76 -45.71 0.58
CA LEU A 13 1.73 -45.28 -0.36
C LEU A 13 1.63 -46.32 -1.48
N ALA A 14 0.50 -47.02 -1.57
CA ALA A 14 0.18 -47.93 -2.66
C ALA A 14 -0.35 -47.14 -3.88
N LEU A 15 0.36 -47.26 -5.02
CA LEU A 15 -0.12 -46.83 -6.33
C LEU A 15 -1.09 -47.87 -6.88
N THR A 16 -2.36 -47.53 -7.08
CA THR A 16 -3.29 -48.30 -7.91
C THR A 16 -3.38 -47.64 -9.28
N ALA A 17 -2.79 -48.27 -10.25
CA ALA A 17 -2.99 -47.98 -11.69
C ALA A 17 -4.32 -48.58 -12.15
N CYS A 18 -5.22 -47.76 -12.67
CA CYS A 18 -6.37 -48.21 -13.46
C CYS A 18 -6.09 -47.98 -14.94
N SER A 19 -5.73 -49.08 -15.61
CA SER A 19 -5.80 -49.22 -17.06
C SER A 19 -7.21 -49.61 -17.44
N GLY A 20 -7.91 -48.82 -18.27
CA GLY A 20 -9.17 -49.19 -18.93
C GLY A 20 -8.93 -49.29 -20.43
N PRO A 21 -9.48 -50.33 -21.09
CA PRO A 21 -9.19 -50.64 -22.50
C PRO A 21 -10.10 -49.88 -23.45
N ALA A 22 -9.60 -49.59 -24.63
CA ALA A 22 -10.32 -49.12 -25.79
C ALA A 22 -11.14 -50.32 -26.41
N PRO A 23 -12.32 -50.09 -26.98
CA PRO A 23 -12.87 -51.02 -27.95
C PRO A 23 -12.79 -50.51 -29.38
N ASN A 24 -12.13 -51.30 -30.19
CA ASN A 24 -12.31 -51.37 -31.62
C ASN A 24 -13.58 -52.14 -31.95
N ALA A 25 -14.39 -51.64 -32.87
CA ALA A 25 -15.30 -52.43 -33.71
C ALA A 25 -15.82 -51.52 -34.82
N ARG A 26 -15.52 -51.76 -35.90
CA ARG A 26 -15.75 -52.23 -37.26
C ARG A 26 -17.21 -52.62 -37.51
N GLY A 27 -17.70 -52.12 -38.63
CA GLY A 27 -18.90 -52.69 -39.30
C GLY A 27 -19.92 -51.65 -39.70
N GLU A 28 -19.90 -51.43 -40.95
CA GLU A 28 -20.86 -51.68 -42.05
C GLU A 28 -21.84 -50.54 -42.32
N ALA A 29 -21.71 -50.13 -43.52
CA ALA A 29 -22.51 -49.56 -44.57
C ALA A 29 -24.06 -49.59 -44.37
N GLU A 30 -24.69 -48.46 -44.70
CA GLU A 30 -25.75 -48.41 -45.74
C GLU A 30 -26.23 -46.95 -45.93
N GLU A 31 -26.08 -46.52 -47.15
CA GLU A 31 -26.97 -45.87 -48.10
C GLU A 31 -27.78 -44.64 -47.69
N GLY A 32 -27.46 -43.55 -48.34
CA GLY A 32 -28.39 -42.79 -49.13
C GLY A 32 -29.30 -41.81 -48.44
N HIS A 33 -28.90 -40.53 -48.45
CA HIS A 33 -29.82 -39.49 -48.92
C HIS A 33 -28.97 -38.24 -49.27
N GLU A 34 -28.78 -38.08 -50.58
CA GLU A 34 -28.44 -36.79 -51.17
C GLU A 34 -29.64 -35.84 -50.90
N ALA A 35 -29.43 -34.87 -50.07
CA ALA A 35 -30.20 -33.63 -50.08
C ALA A 35 -29.20 -32.51 -50.26
N GLU A 36 -29.03 -32.10 -51.51
CA GLU A 36 -28.42 -30.84 -51.88
C GLU A 36 -29.28 -29.70 -51.31
N GLU A 37 -28.99 -29.26 -50.09
CA GLU A 37 -29.32 -27.91 -49.67
C GLU A 37 -28.21 -26.98 -50.16
N GLN A 38 -28.44 -26.41 -51.34
CA GLN A 38 -27.83 -25.18 -51.77
C GLN A 38 -28.24 -24.07 -50.79
N GLY A 39 -27.53 -23.99 -49.66
CA GLY A 39 -27.54 -22.80 -48.83
C GLY A 39 -26.78 -21.75 -49.60
N GLU A 40 -27.49 -20.83 -50.27
CA GLU A 40 -26.94 -19.53 -50.63
C GLU A 40 -26.38 -18.90 -49.38
N HIS A 41 -25.06 -18.99 -49.21
CA HIS A 41 -24.33 -18.10 -48.30
C HIS A 41 -24.42 -16.70 -48.93
N GLU A 42 -25.44 -15.95 -48.55
CA GLU A 42 -25.43 -14.50 -48.71
C GLU A 42 -24.16 -13.98 -48.04
N GLU A 43 -23.12 -13.73 -48.81
CA GLU A 43 -21.97 -12.97 -48.33
C GLU A 43 -22.51 -11.63 -47.87
N LEU A 44 -22.60 -11.47 -46.55
CA LEU A 44 -22.90 -10.18 -45.96
C LEU A 44 -21.88 -9.16 -46.49
N PRO A 45 -22.35 -8.04 -47.02
CA PRO A 45 -21.45 -7.05 -47.60
C PRO A 45 -20.41 -6.65 -46.55
N GLN A 46 -19.13 -6.91 -46.87
CA GLN A 46 -18.01 -6.59 -45.99
C GLN A 46 -17.82 -5.07 -45.77
N GLN A 47 -18.59 -4.28 -46.46
CA GLN A 47 -18.59 -2.81 -46.34
C GLN A 47 -20.01 -2.26 -46.29
N THR A 48 -20.26 -1.47 -45.26
CA THR A 48 -21.49 -0.69 -45.12
C THR A 48 -21.12 0.80 -45.26
N THR A 49 -21.73 1.50 -46.21
CA THR A 49 -21.56 2.93 -46.37
C THR A 49 -22.68 3.65 -45.64
N ILE A 50 -22.33 4.45 -44.67
CA ILE A 50 -23.27 5.28 -43.91
C ILE A 50 -23.11 6.74 -44.31
N GLU A 51 -24.20 7.41 -44.62
CA GLU A 51 -24.14 8.85 -44.92
C GLU A 51 -23.71 9.66 -43.70
N ALA A 52 -22.91 10.70 -43.92
CA ALA A 52 -22.32 11.53 -42.87
C ALA A 52 -23.38 12.11 -41.90
N GLN A 53 -24.55 12.42 -42.40
CA GLN A 53 -25.64 13.00 -41.62
C GLN A 53 -26.27 11.93 -40.69
N THR A 54 -26.40 10.71 -41.16
CA THR A 54 -26.90 9.58 -40.38
C THR A 54 -25.88 9.16 -39.33
N ALA A 55 -24.58 9.16 -39.65
CA ALA A 55 -23.53 8.91 -38.72
C ALA A 55 -23.49 9.92 -37.56
N GLN A 56 -23.64 11.23 -37.87
CA GLN A 56 -23.68 12.26 -36.84
C GLN A 56 -24.91 12.14 -35.93
N SER A 57 -26.09 11.86 -36.49
CA SER A 57 -27.31 11.67 -35.70
C SER A 57 -27.26 10.44 -34.81
N ALA A 58 -26.54 9.42 -35.24
CA ALA A 58 -26.28 8.20 -34.46
C ALA A 58 -25.12 8.34 -33.43
N GLY A 59 -24.51 9.56 -33.33
CA GLY A 59 -23.41 9.82 -32.39
C GLY A 59 -22.05 9.22 -32.79
N ILE A 60 -21.92 8.76 -34.05
CA ILE A 60 -20.66 8.20 -34.57
C ILE A 60 -19.72 9.36 -34.87
N ARG A 61 -18.55 9.33 -34.20
CA ARG A 61 -17.48 10.34 -34.42
C ARG A 61 -16.27 9.64 -35.03
N ALA A 62 -15.80 10.16 -36.13
CA ALA A 62 -14.55 9.76 -36.76
C ALA A 62 -13.44 10.77 -36.40
N ALA A 63 -12.31 10.27 -35.92
CA ALA A 63 -11.12 11.07 -35.68
C ALA A 63 -9.93 10.49 -36.45
N ARG A 64 -9.00 11.36 -36.86
CA ARG A 64 -7.75 10.88 -37.47
C ARG A 64 -6.88 10.29 -36.40
N VAL A 65 -6.37 9.09 -36.66
CA VAL A 65 -5.37 8.45 -35.81
C VAL A 65 -4.03 9.13 -36.06
N GLY A 66 -3.35 9.50 -34.98
CA GLY A 66 -2.01 10.08 -35.02
C GLY A 66 -1.12 9.45 -33.96
N PRO A 67 0.18 9.73 -34.00
CA PRO A 67 1.06 9.31 -32.92
C PRO A 67 0.62 9.98 -31.62
N GLY A 68 0.51 9.20 -30.56
CA GLY A 68 0.20 9.65 -29.21
C GLY A 68 1.14 9.00 -28.20
N GLN A 69 1.37 9.67 -27.09
CA GLN A 69 2.03 9.06 -25.95
C GLN A 69 0.96 8.33 -25.13
N ILE A 70 1.23 7.08 -24.86
CA ILE A 70 0.43 6.28 -23.92
C ILE A 70 1.23 6.29 -22.61
N ALA A 71 0.66 6.90 -21.57
CA ALA A 71 1.20 6.77 -20.22
C ALA A 71 0.67 5.47 -19.62
N ASP A 72 1.56 4.64 -19.11
CA ASP A 72 1.21 3.51 -18.27
C ASP A 72 1.18 4.01 -16.82
N GLU A 73 -0.02 4.36 -16.36
CA GLU A 73 -0.23 4.87 -15.02
C GLU A 73 -0.70 3.72 -14.13
N GLN A 74 0.02 3.52 -13.04
CA GLN A 74 -0.33 2.52 -12.05
C GLN A 74 -0.80 3.18 -10.76
N GLU A 75 -2.01 2.84 -10.33
CA GLU A 75 -2.55 3.28 -9.05
C GLU A 75 -2.06 2.36 -7.94
N VAL A 76 -1.41 2.94 -6.93
CA VAL A 76 -0.89 2.23 -5.76
C VAL A 76 -1.31 2.94 -4.48
N GLN A 77 -1.43 2.19 -3.40
CA GLN A 77 -1.73 2.76 -2.09
C GLN A 77 -0.44 3.13 -1.37
N GLY A 78 -0.47 4.27 -0.67
CA GLY A 78 0.63 4.75 0.15
C GLY A 78 0.18 5.15 1.54
N LEU A 79 1.12 5.16 2.47
CA LEU A 79 0.95 5.64 3.83
C LEU A 79 1.76 6.92 4.03
N LEU A 80 1.11 7.96 4.56
CA LEU A 80 1.79 9.20 4.95
C LEU A 80 2.54 8.98 6.26
N THR A 81 3.85 9.23 6.24
CA THR A 81 4.72 9.12 7.40
C THR A 81 5.53 10.39 7.60
N PRO A 82 5.80 10.82 8.84
CA PRO A 82 6.70 11.94 9.09
C PRO A 82 8.11 11.63 8.57
N VAL A 83 8.77 12.65 8.04
CA VAL A 83 10.17 12.55 7.59
C VAL A 83 11.08 12.19 8.77
N GLU A 84 12.06 11.30 8.52
CA GLU A 84 13.08 10.95 9.52
C GLU A 84 13.77 12.22 10.07
N GLY A 85 13.99 12.24 11.40
CA GLY A 85 14.57 13.40 12.08
C GLY A 85 13.57 14.52 12.42
N ARG A 86 12.31 14.43 11.97
CA ARG A 86 11.23 15.35 12.34
C ARG A 86 10.29 14.78 13.42
N ILE A 87 10.67 13.67 14.02
CA ILE A 87 9.99 13.07 15.17
C ILE A 87 10.86 13.25 16.40
N ALA A 88 10.28 13.73 17.48
CA ALA A 88 10.93 13.89 18.77
C ALA A 88 10.24 13.06 19.85
N LEU A 89 10.98 12.14 20.45
CA LEU A 89 10.56 11.44 21.66
C LEU A 89 10.92 12.29 22.87
N VAL A 90 9.91 12.70 23.62
CA VAL A 90 10.06 13.49 24.85
C VAL A 90 10.07 12.54 26.02
N THR A 91 11.18 12.44 26.73
CA THR A 91 11.37 11.49 27.83
C THR A 91 11.42 12.19 29.18
N ALA A 92 11.18 11.44 30.25
CA ALA A 92 11.39 11.90 31.60
C ALA A 92 12.90 12.02 31.90
N ARG A 93 13.32 13.19 32.39
CA ARG A 93 14.72 13.43 32.75
C ARG A 93 15.10 12.77 34.07
N PHE A 94 14.18 12.75 35.02
CA PHE A 94 14.34 12.12 36.33
C PHE A 94 13.10 11.29 36.65
N PRO A 95 13.23 10.20 37.41
CA PRO A 95 12.10 9.37 37.76
C PRO A 95 11.20 10.07 38.78
N GLY A 96 9.88 9.82 38.68
CA GLY A 96 8.93 10.35 39.63
C GLY A 96 7.49 10.46 39.12
N PRO A 97 6.54 10.82 39.98
CA PRO A 97 5.13 10.93 39.62
C PRO A 97 4.87 12.12 38.71
N VAL A 98 4.04 11.89 37.68
CA VAL A 98 3.50 12.93 36.82
C VAL A 98 2.43 13.71 37.58
N ARG A 99 2.67 15.01 37.83
CA ARG A 99 1.78 15.86 38.59
C ARG A 99 0.73 16.55 37.72
N ALA A 100 1.08 16.92 36.50
CA ALA A 100 0.13 17.54 35.57
C ALA A 100 0.52 17.19 34.12
N VAL A 101 -0.49 17.08 33.28
CA VAL A 101 -0.36 16.94 31.82
C VAL A 101 -1.19 18.06 31.19
N ARG A 102 -0.60 18.81 30.24
CA ARG A 102 -1.19 20.03 29.68
C ARG A 102 -1.64 19.88 28.25
N VAL A 103 -1.26 18.77 27.60
CA VAL A 103 -1.53 18.52 26.18
C VAL A 103 -2.04 17.10 25.97
N GLY A 104 -2.86 16.95 24.94
CA GLY A 104 -3.40 15.68 24.45
C GLY A 104 -2.80 15.24 23.13
N VAL A 105 -3.15 14.04 22.70
CA VAL A 105 -2.86 13.55 21.35
C VAL A 105 -3.66 14.38 20.34
N GLY A 106 -3.01 14.83 19.26
CA GLY A 106 -3.57 15.72 18.25
C GLY A 106 -3.35 17.21 18.51
N ASP A 107 -2.88 17.61 19.71
CA ASP A 107 -2.62 19.02 20.01
C ASP A 107 -1.37 19.51 19.25
N GLN A 108 -1.47 20.76 18.74
CA GLN A 108 -0.31 21.47 18.21
C GLN A 108 0.49 22.11 19.34
N VAL A 109 1.80 21.90 19.31
CA VAL A 109 2.73 22.42 20.31
C VAL A 109 3.88 23.21 19.66
N LYS A 110 4.41 24.17 20.40
CA LYS A 110 5.59 24.94 19.99
C LYS A 110 6.82 24.45 20.73
N ALA A 111 7.99 24.56 20.11
CA ALA A 111 9.27 24.29 20.78
C ALA A 111 9.36 25.11 22.08
N GLY A 112 9.76 24.47 23.19
CA GLY A 112 9.80 25.05 24.52
C GLY A 112 8.48 25.06 25.29
N GLN A 113 7.35 24.69 24.67
CA GLN A 113 6.07 24.62 25.36
C GLN A 113 6.07 23.51 26.41
N VAL A 114 5.52 23.83 27.62
CA VAL A 114 5.40 22.87 28.71
C VAL A 114 4.28 21.86 28.41
N LEU A 115 4.64 20.59 28.34
CA LEU A 115 3.74 19.47 28.05
C LEU A 115 3.21 18.83 29.33
N ALA A 116 4.10 18.66 30.31
CA ALA A 116 3.79 18.03 31.58
C ALA A 116 4.70 18.56 32.69
N THR A 117 4.31 18.28 33.94
CA THR A 117 5.16 18.50 35.12
C THR A 117 5.33 17.18 35.85
N VAL A 118 6.57 16.88 36.22
CA VAL A 118 6.96 15.66 36.93
C VAL A 118 7.68 16.07 38.22
N GLU A 119 7.40 15.40 39.32
CA GLU A 119 8.12 15.60 40.55
C GLU A 119 9.22 14.56 40.67
N SER A 120 10.45 15.05 40.79
CA SER A 120 11.61 14.15 40.93
C SER A 120 11.64 13.45 42.26
N ASN A 121 11.74 12.13 42.26
CA ASN A 121 11.94 11.31 43.48
C ASN A 121 13.31 11.57 44.12
N LEU A 122 14.27 12.11 43.37
CA LEU A 122 15.63 12.34 43.84
C LEU A 122 15.76 13.66 44.64
N SER A 123 15.04 14.69 44.17
CA SER A 123 15.15 16.03 44.75
C SER A 123 13.85 16.54 45.38
N LEU A 124 12.76 15.78 45.22
CA LEU A 124 11.40 16.17 45.66
C LEU A 124 10.95 17.52 45.09
N THR A 125 11.56 17.94 43.99
CA THR A 125 11.23 19.17 43.26
C THR A 125 10.49 18.84 41.96
N THR A 126 9.60 19.72 41.58
CA THR A 126 8.85 19.58 40.31
C THR A 126 9.66 20.20 39.18
N TYR A 127 9.79 19.46 38.07
CA TYR A 127 10.37 19.96 36.84
C TYR A 127 9.39 19.91 35.69
N SER A 128 9.56 20.80 34.72
CA SER A 128 8.75 20.85 33.52
C SER A 128 9.35 20.01 32.42
N VAL A 129 8.50 19.23 31.75
CA VAL A 129 8.81 18.51 30.53
C VAL A 129 8.33 19.38 29.38
N THR A 130 9.22 19.78 28.47
CA THR A 130 8.95 20.70 27.38
C THR A 130 9.12 20.04 26.01
N ALA A 131 8.42 20.57 25.01
CA ALA A 131 8.55 20.14 23.61
C ALA A 131 9.90 20.57 23.04
N PRO A 132 10.73 19.66 22.49
CA PRO A 132 11.99 20.00 21.86
C PRO A 132 11.81 20.62 20.46
N ILE A 133 10.72 20.29 19.78
CA ILE A 133 10.36 20.79 18.44
C ILE A 133 8.92 21.29 18.44
N SER A 134 8.57 22.12 17.46
CA SER A 134 7.18 22.46 17.15
C SER A 134 6.56 21.36 16.30
N GLY A 135 5.29 21.05 16.52
CA GLY A 135 4.62 19.99 15.76
C GLY A 135 3.33 19.55 16.44
N VAL A 136 2.88 18.34 16.12
CA VAL A 136 1.68 17.71 16.65
C VAL A 136 2.06 16.57 17.59
N VAL A 137 1.35 16.44 18.70
CA VAL A 137 1.51 15.32 19.63
C VAL A 137 0.91 14.06 18.99
N MET A 138 1.74 13.15 18.55
CA MET A 138 1.33 11.89 17.91
C MET A 138 0.95 10.81 18.91
N ALA A 139 1.70 10.74 20.02
CA ALA A 139 1.42 9.80 21.08
C ALA A 139 1.70 10.42 22.48
N ARG A 140 0.96 9.92 23.47
CA ARG A 140 1.10 10.32 24.86
C ARG A 140 1.00 9.10 25.77
N THR A 141 2.07 8.83 26.50
CA THR A 141 2.11 7.78 27.53
C THR A 141 1.93 8.40 28.93
N ALA A 142 2.28 9.68 29.08
CA ALA A 142 2.15 10.41 30.35
C ALA A 142 0.68 10.51 30.79
N SER A 143 0.40 10.11 32.03
CA SER A 143 -0.90 10.31 32.70
C SER A 143 -0.68 10.84 34.10
N VAL A 144 -1.57 11.70 34.56
CA VAL A 144 -1.49 12.24 35.93
C VAL A 144 -1.56 11.13 36.95
N GLY A 145 -0.64 11.12 37.91
CA GLY A 145 -0.55 10.10 38.94
C GLY A 145 0.28 8.87 38.57
N THR A 146 0.67 8.68 37.29
CA THR A 146 1.59 7.61 36.91
C THR A 146 3.02 7.98 37.29
N SER A 147 3.85 6.99 37.59
CA SER A 147 5.29 7.20 37.83
C SER A 147 6.05 7.06 36.51
N ALA A 148 6.75 8.09 36.12
CA ALA A 148 7.68 8.07 35.01
C ALA A 148 9.02 7.52 35.47
N ALA A 149 9.58 6.55 34.74
CA ALA A 149 10.98 6.11 34.93
C ALA A 149 11.91 7.08 34.17
N GLU A 150 13.17 7.14 34.57
CA GLU A 150 14.18 7.89 33.86
C GLU A 150 14.32 7.37 32.42
N GLY A 151 14.34 8.27 31.45
CA GLY A 151 14.39 7.91 30.03
C GLY A 151 13.08 7.36 29.44
N ALA A 152 12.04 7.17 30.25
CA ALA A 152 10.75 6.67 29.74
C ALA A 152 10.12 7.70 28.79
N PRO A 153 9.62 7.25 27.62
CA PRO A 153 8.91 8.13 26.68
C PRO A 153 7.60 8.61 27.28
N LEU A 154 7.39 9.91 27.31
CA LEU A 154 6.17 10.56 27.82
C LEU A 154 5.29 11.07 26.68
N PHE A 155 5.92 11.63 25.63
CA PHE A 155 5.24 12.15 24.46
C PHE A 155 6.06 11.83 23.22
N GLU A 156 5.37 11.72 22.09
CA GLU A 156 5.93 11.71 20.75
C GLU A 156 5.37 12.90 19.98
N ILE A 157 6.26 13.75 19.45
CA ILE A 157 5.89 14.95 18.70
C ILE A 157 6.46 14.82 17.30
N ALA A 158 5.64 15.06 16.29
CA ALA A 158 6.08 15.08 14.90
C ALA A 158 5.81 16.44 14.26
N ASP A 159 6.78 16.92 13.51
CA ASP A 159 6.59 18.03 12.59
C ASP A 159 6.00 17.47 11.28
N LEU A 160 4.74 17.78 11.03
CA LEU A 160 3.98 17.29 9.87
C LEU A 160 4.03 18.25 8.67
N SER A 161 4.89 19.28 8.69
CA SER A 161 5.03 20.23 7.59
C SER A 161 5.59 19.61 6.31
N THR A 162 6.23 18.48 6.42
CA THR A 162 6.73 17.66 5.31
C THR A 162 6.50 16.21 5.66
N LEU A 163 5.87 15.50 4.76
CA LEU A 163 5.55 14.08 4.94
C LEU A 163 6.18 13.27 3.81
N TRP A 164 6.49 12.04 4.12
CA TRP A 164 6.81 11.04 3.13
C TRP A 164 5.56 10.22 2.84
N VAL A 165 5.44 9.79 1.60
CA VAL A 165 4.48 8.76 1.22
C VAL A 165 5.27 7.47 1.03
N ASP A 166 5.01 6.51 1.88
CA ASP A 166 5.57 5.17 1.75
C ASP A 166 4.64 4.34 0.85
N LEU A 167 5.10 4.09 -0.38
CA LEU A 167 4.37 3.34 -1.39
C LEU A 167 4.78 1.87 -1.34
N HIS A 168 3.81 0.99 -1.22
CA HIS A 168 4.04 -0.45 -1.28
C HIS A 168 3.66 -0.99 -2.65
N ILE A 169 4.67 -1.35 -3.45
CA ILE A 169 4.49 -1.83 -4.81
C ILE A 169 4.83 -3.31 -4.86
N PHE A 170 3.94 -4.11 -5.42
CA PHE A 170 4.05 -5.57 -5.42
C PHE A 170 4.17 -6.12 -6.85
N GLY A 171 4.83 -7.27 -6.98
CA GLY A 171 4.84 -8.05 -8.19
C GLY A 171 5.82 -7.58 -9.25
N ARG A 172 5.43 -7.73 -10.52
CA ARG A 172 6.30 -7.44 -11.67
C ARG A 172 6.58 -5.96 -11.85
N ASP A 173 5.65 -5.13 -11.40
CA ASP A 173 5.66 -3.68 -11.60
C ASP A 173 6.76 -3.01 -10.77
N ALA A 174 7.12 -3.64 -9.64
CA ALA A 174 8.21 -3.18 -8.79
C ALA A 174 9.59 -3.12 -9.49
N GLY A 175 9.79 -3.94 -10.52
CA GLY A 175 11.06 -3.99 -11.26
C GLY A 175 11.26 -2.88 -12.30
N HIS A 176 10.21 -2.12 -12.60
CA HIS A 176 10.23 -1.05 -13.61
C HIS A 176 10.21 0.35 -13.01
N ILE A 177 10.10 0.46 -11.68
CA ILE A 177 10.01 1.73 -11.00
C ILE A 177 11.39 2.19 -10.59
N GLU A 178 11.75 3.37 -11.05
CA GLU A 178 13.03 4.02 -10.79
C GLU A 178 12.84 5.33 -10.03
N ALA A 179 13.86 5.76 -9.29
CA ALA A 179 13.87 7.08 -8.69
C ALA A 179 13.81 8.17 -9.78
N GLY A 180 13.10 9.25 -9.51
CA GLY A 180 12.91 10.35 -10.45
C GLY A 180 11.59 10.30 -11.24
N VAL A 181 10.81 9.23 -11.11
CA VAL A 181 9.49 9.12 -11.76
C VAL A 181 8.51 10.11 -11.11
N PRO A 182 7.74 10.88 -11.90
CA PRO A 182 6.70 11.74 -11.36
C PRO A 182 5.55 10.91 -10.80
N VAL A 183 5.03 11.31 -9.65
CA VAL A 183 3.94 10.65 -8.95
C VAL A 183 2.88 11.67 -8.60
N THR A 184 1.61 11.34 -8.83
CA THR A 184 0.49 12.13 -8.35
C THR A 184 -0.07 11.49 -7.09
N VAL A 185 0.06 12.18 -5.97
CA VAL A 185 -0.47 11.74 -4.68
C VAL A 185 -1.85 12.33 -4.47
N SER A 186 -2.86 11.47 -4.38
CA SER A 186 -4.25 11.90 -4.14
C SER A 186 -4.71 11.43 -2.77
N ARG A 187 -5.26 12.34 -1.98
CA ARG A 187 -5.81 12.03 -0.66
C ARG A 187 -7.25 11.50 -0.81
N LEU A 188 -7.52 10.34 -0.23
CA LEU A 188 -8.83 9.68 -0.36
C LEU A 188 -9.97 10.47 0.33
N SER A 189 -9.67 11.32 1.32
CA SER A 189 -10.68 12.02 2.12
C SER A 189 -11.31 13.24 1.43
N ASP A 190 -10.55 13.97 0.62
CA ASP A 190 -10.94 15.29 0.09
C ASP A 190 -10.54 15.53 -1.37
N SER A 191 -10.04 14.51 -2.04
CA SER A 191 -9.61 14.56 -3.45
C SER A 191 -8.55 15.64 -3.75
N VAL A 192 -7.83 16.08 -2.72
CA VAL A 192 -6.65 16.94 -2.91
C VAL A 192 -5.56 16.08 -3.53
N SER A 193 -4.98 16.56 -4.63
CA SER A 193 -3.89 15.87 -5.32
C SER A 193 -2.68 16.79 -5.44
N GLU A 194 -1.52 16.24 -5.13
CA GLU A 194 -0.22 16.91 -5.20
C GLU A 194 0.72 16.14 -6.13
N GLN A 195 1.52 16.89 -6.87
CA GLN A 195 2.56 16.34 -7.74
C GLN A 195 3.85 16.19 -6.95
N ALA A 196 4.41 15.01 -6.98
CA ALA A 196 5.66 14.69 -6.30
C ALA A 196 6.57 13.87 -7.21
N THR A 197 7.79 13.68 -6.77
CA THR A 197 8.76 12.84 -7.48
C THR A 197 9.20 11.71 -6.56
N LEU A 198 9.32 10.52 -7.10
CA LEU A 198 9.82 9.36 -6.39
C LEU A 198 11.30 9.58 -6.04
N GLU A 199 11.63 9.80 -4.78
CA GLU A 199 13.01 10.06 -4.38
C GLU A 199 13.85 8.80 -4.29
N ARG A 200 13.28 7.73 -3.74
CA ARG A 200 14.05 6.54 -3.40
C ARG A 200 13.23 5.27 -3.55
N VAL A 201 13.83 4.27 -4.11
CA VAL A 201 13.30 2.91 -4.16
C VAL A 201 14.10 2.04 -3.21
N LEU A 202 13.44 1.47 -2.21
CA LEU A 202 14.04 0.51 -1.29
C LEU A 202 13.68 -0.90 -1.71
N ALA A 203 14.69 -1.71 -1.99
CA ALA A 203 14.49 -3.12 -2.25
C ALA A 203 14.08 -3.83 -0.94
N GLY A 204 12.87 -4.34 -0.89
CA GLY A 204 12.42 -5.19 0.20
C GLY A 204 13.15 -6.54 0.17
N THR A 205 13.79 -6.91 1.27
CA THR A 205 14.59 -8.14 1.36
C THR A 205 13.78 -9.40 1.68
N ALA A 206 12.52 -9.27 2.08
CA ALA A 206 11.75 -10.38 2.66
C ALA A 206 10.63 -10.95 1.78
N THR A 207 10.13 -10.20 0.81
CA THR A 207 9.07 -10.62 -0.12
C THR A 207 9.19 -9.80 -1.39
N ALA A 208 8.54 -10.20 -2.47
CA ALA A 208 8.55 -9.52 -3.77
C ALA A 208 7.88 -8.11 -3.75
N SER A 209 7.93 -7.41 -2.63
CA SER A 209 7.44 -6.04 -2.45
C SER A 209 8.63 -5.09 -2.37
N HIS A 210 8.53 -3.98 -3.09
CA HIS A 210 9.45 -2.86 -2.98
C HIS A 210 8.71 -1.73 -2.26
N SER A 211 9.35 -1.15 -1.24
CA SER A 211 8.88 0.07 -0.62
C SER A 211 9.56 1.26 -1.29
N SER A 212 8.79 2.23 -1.69
CA SER A 212 9.29 3.44 -2.33
C SER A 212 8.86 4.66 -1.54
N PHE A 213 9.77 5.60 -1.32
CA PHE A 213 9.48 6.83 -0.60
C PHE A 213 9.35 7.99 -1.57
N VAL A 214 8.29 8.76 -1.38
CA VAL A 214 8.02 10.00 -2.11
C VAL A 214 7.94 11.13 -1.11
N CYS A 215 8.70 12.19 -1.31
CA CYS A 215 8.55 13.42 -0.53
C CYS A 215 7.34 14.21 -1.02
N VAL A 216 6.44 14.55 -0.11
CA VAL A 216 5.30 15.44 -0.37
C VAL A 216 5.36 16.59 0.61
N PHE A 217 5.30 17.81 0.10
CA PHE A 217 5.12 19.02 0.88
C PHE A 217 3.62 19.29 1.01
N LEU A 218 3.13 19.30 2.21
CA LEU A 218 1.73 19.66 2.52
C LEU A 218 1.65 21.09 3.04
#